data_2f977bb660859e9333d974d96f6c0cdc
#
_entry.id   2f977bb660859e9333d974d96f6c0cdc
#
_cell.length_a   1.000
_cell.length_b   1.000
_cell.length_c   1.000
_cell.angle_alpha   90.00
_cell.angle_beta   90.00
_cell.angle_gamma   90.00
#
_symmetry.space_group_name_H-M   'P 1'
#
loop_
_entity.id
_entity.type
_entity.pdbx_description
1 polymer ?
#
loop_
_entity_poly.entity_id
_entity_poly.type
_entity_poly.pdbx_seq_one_letter_code
_entity_poly.pdbx_strand_id
1 'polypeptide(L)'
;LMEVDMDTALSKLQEQNIDTLRSDLREKSIPYTTVRKIDNYGVSIVFRDADARDAGASWLRSRHPDLVISNDGSAGIRAVMTDARLSEAREYAVQQNITILRNRVNQLGVAEPLVQRQGADRIVVELPGIQDTARAKEILGATATLEFRLVNTNVDASAAASGRVPGDSEVKKTREGQPVVLYKRVILTGDHITDSTSSMDEYNQ
;
A
#
# COMPACT_ATOMS: atom_id res chain seq x y z
N LEU A 1 13.78 18.35 -9.40
CA LEU A 1 12.75 18.46 -8.37
C LEU A 1 11.67 17.43 -8.66
N MET A 2 11.31 16.65 -7.66
CA MET A 2 10.24 15.65 -7.70
C MET A 2 9.25 15.94 -6.59
N GLU A 3 7.99 15.59 -6.79
CA GLU A 3 6.93 15.72 -5.80
C GLU A 3 6.42 14.31 -5.44
N VAL A 4 6.16 14.08 -4.17
CA VAL A 4 5.62 12.81 -3.69
C VAL A 4 4.10 12.85 -3.86
N ASP A 5 3.53 11.85 -4.52
CA ASP A 5 2.08 11.69 -4.64
C ASP A 5 1.48 11.27 -3.29
N MET A 6 1.15 12.28 -2.48
CA MET A 6 0.59 12.09 -1.15
C MET A 6 -0.81 11.51 -1.19
N ASP A 7 -1.59 11.82 -2.23
CA ASP A 7 -2.95 11.28 -2.36
C ASP A 7 -2.93 9.78 -2.55
N THR A 8 -2.08 9.28 -3.44
CA THR A 8 -1.88 7.83 -3.62
C THR A 8 -1.37 7.16 -2.34
N ALA A 9 -0.42 7.77 -1.62
CA ALA A 9 0.13 7.20 -0.39
C ALA A 9 -0.94 7.10 0.70
N LEU A 10 -1.72 8.15 0.93
CA LEU A 10 -2.78 8.18 1.94
C LEU A 10 -4.00 7.33 1.54
N SER A 11 -4.31 7.23 0.25
CA SER A 11 -5.36 6.33 -0.26
C SER A 11 -5.02 4.86 -0.02
N LYS A 12 -3.76 4.47 -0.18
CA LYS A 12 -3.29 3.11 0.18
C LYS A 12 -3.47 2.84 1.69
N LEU A 13 -3.12 3.80 2.53
CA LEU A 13 -3.32 3.68 3.98
C LEU A 13 -4.80 3.56 4.34
N GLN A 14 -5.67 4.31 3.66
CA GLN A 14 -7.12 4.17 3.81
C GLN A 14 -7.61 2.75 3.46
N GLU A 15 -7.08 2.14 2.39
CA GLU A 15 -7.40 0.76 2.03
C GLU A 15 -6.95 -0.24 3.09
N GLN A 16 -5.74 -0.08 3.60
CA GLN A 16 -5.21 -0.90 4.71
C GLN A 16 -6.08 -0.76 5.97
N ASN A 17 -6.49 0.46 6.32
CA ASN A 17 -7.40 0.69 7.44
C ASN A 17 -8.75 -0.03 7.24
N ILE A 18 -9.32 0.01 6.04
CA ILE A 18 -10.56 -0.73 5.73
C ILE A 18 -10.39 -2.23 5.99
N ASP A 19 -9.31 -2.82 5.51
CA ASP A 19 -9.06 -4.26 5.66
C ASP A 19 -8.81 -4.63 7.13
N THR A 20 -8.07 -3.80 7.86
CA THR A 20 -7.80 -3.98 9.28
C THR A 20 -9.10 -3.89 10.10
N LEU A 21 -9.90 -2.83 9.90
CA LEU A 21 -11.16 -2.65 10.61
C LEU A 21 -12.16 -3.79 10.33
N ARG A 22 -12.21 -4.27 9.08
CA ARG A 22 -13.01 -5.46 8.73
C ARG A 22 -12.52 -6.72 9.45
N SER A 23 -11.21 -6.91 9.52
CA SER A 23 -10.60 -8.05 10.21
C SER A 23 -10.91 -8.04 11.70
N ASP A 24 -10.77 -6.90 12.35
CA ASP A 24 -11.04 -6.73 13.78
C ASP A 24 -12.52 -6.95 14.15
N LEU A 25 -13.43 -6.44 13.31
CA LEU A 25 -14.86 -6.68 13.51
C LEU A 25 -15.24 -8.15 13.36
N ARG A 26 -14.61 -8.86 12.41
CA ARG A 26 -14.81 -10.32 12.23
C ARG A 26 -14.23 -11.09 13.40
N GLU A 27 -13.03 -10.76 13.85
CA GLU A 27 -12.39 -11.38 15.01
C GLU A 27 -13.30 -11.34 16.23
N LYS A 28 -13.98 -10.21 16.46
CA LYS A 28 -14.91 -10.02 17.57
C LYS A 28 -16.34 -10.51 17.26
N SER A 29 -16.57 -11.03 16.06
CA SER A 29 -17.91 -11.45 15.59
C SER A 29 -18.96 -10.34 15.66
N ILE A 30 -18.57 -9.08 15.42
CA ILE A 30 -19.49 -7.94 15.36
C ILE A 30 -20.03 -7.80 13.95
N PRO A 31 -21.36 -7.96 13.73
CA PRO A 31 -21.95 -7.92 12.41
C PRO A 31 -22.01 -6.48 11.88
N TYR A 32 -21.51 -6.28 10.67
CA TYR A 32 -21.61 -5.02 9.92
C TYR A 32 -22.23 -5.26 8.54
N THR A 33 -22.86 -4.24 7.98
CA THR A 33 -23.52 -4.30 6.68
C THR A 33 -22.62 -3.78 5.57
N THR A 34 -21.95 -2.66 5.81
CA THR A 34 -21.15 -1.97 4.79
C THR A 34 -19.90 -1.34 5.39
N VAL A 35 -18.79 -1.40 4.68
CA VAL A 35 -17.56 -0.66 4.96
C VAL A 35 -17.12 0.01 3.67
N ARG A 36 -16.98 1.34 3.66
CA ARG A 36 -16.65 2.13 2.47
C ARG A 36 -15.72 3.30 2.79
N LYS A 37 -15.01 3.77 1.78
CA LYS A 37 -14.21 4.98 1.82
C LYS A 37 -15.10 6.21 1.97
N ILE A 38 -14.63 7.20 2.73
CA ILE A 38 -15.18 8.53 2.81
C ILE A 38 -14.06 9.56 2.66
N ASP A 39 -14.41 10.83 2.56
CA ASP A 39 -13.47 11.95 2.44
C ASP A 39 -12.45 11.97 3.59
N ASN A 40 -11.36 12.72 3.38
CA ASN A 40 -10.24 12.82 4.32
C ASN A 40 -9.62 11.46 4.70
N TYR A 41 -9.55 10.54 3.75
CA TYR A 41 -9.01 9.19 3.92
C TYR A 41 -9.66 8.41 5.07
N GLY A 42 -10.90 8.75 5.38
CA GLY A 42 -11.70 8.11 6.43
C GLY A 42 -12.42 6.86 5.94
N VAL A 43 -13.00 6.14 6.89
CA VAL A 43 -13.78 4.91 6.66
C VAL A 43 -15.14 5.07 7.32
N SER A 44 -16.22 4.79 6.58
CA SER A 44 -17.57 4.66 7.12
C SER A 44 -17.93 3.20 7.27
N ILE A 45 -18.47 2.83 8.42
CA ILE A 45 -18.95 1.49 8.71
C ILE A 45 -20.42 1.57 9.13
N VAL A 46 -21.28 0.80 8.48
CA VAL A 46 -22.69 0.68 8.85
C VAL A 46 -22.90 -0.69 9.47
N PHE A 47 -23.50 -0.73 10.63
CA PHE A 47 -23.85 -1.94 11.37
C PHE A 47 -25.31 -2.29 11.16
N ARG A 48 -25.71 -3.47 11.64
CA ARG A 48 -27.09 -3.95 11.52
C ARG A 48 -28.05 -3.10 12.36
N ASP A 49 -27.61 -2.70 13.55
CA ASP A 49 -28.38 -1.96 14.55
C ASP A 49 -27.49 -1.11 15.45
N ALA A 50 -28.08 -0.36 16.36
CA ALA A 50 -27.36 0.54 17.27
C ALA A 50 -26.49 -0.22 18.29
N ASP A 51 -26.91 -1.38 18.75
CA ASP A 51 -26.16 -2.19 19.72
C ASP A 51 -24.87 -2.73 19.09
N ALA A 52 -24.94 -3.23 17.85
CA ALA A 52 -23.79 -3.67 17.08
C ALA A 52 -22.84 -2.49 16.78
N ARG A 53 -23.39 -1.29 16.48
CA ARG A 53 -22.60 -0.06 16.31
C ARG A 53 -21.83 0.28 17.57
N ASP A 54 -22.48 0.29 18.74
CA ASP A 54 -21.85 0.68 19.99
C ASP A 54 -20.77 -0.31 20.43
N ALA A 55 -21.04 -1.60 20.27
CA ALA A 55 -20.05 -2.66 20.49
C ALA A 55 -18.85 -2.52 19.53
N GLY A 56 -19.11 -2.27 18.26
CA GLY A 56 -18.08 -2.08 17.23
C GLY A 56 -17.26 -0.83 17.50
N ALA A 57 -17.90 0.29 17.76
CA ALA A 57 -17.23 1.54 18.10
C ALA A 57 -16.32 1.42 19.33
N SER A 58 -16.82 0.78 20.39
CA SER A 58 -16.04 0.56 21.63
C SER A 58 -14.82 -0.33 21.35
N TRP A 59 -15.01 -1.43 20.63
CA TRP A 59 -13.94 -2.35 20.28
C TRP A 59 -12.87 -1.69 19.42
N LEU A 60 -13.27 -1.01 18.38
CA LEU A 60 -12.33 -0.35 17.46
C LEU A 60 -11.58 0.80 18.14
N ARG A 61 -12.22 1.60 19.01
CA ARG A 61 -11.53 2.65 19.79
C ARG A 61 -10.43 2.09 20.68
N SER A 62 -10.63 0.92 21.27
CA SER A 62 -9.62 0.31 22.13
C SER A 62 -8.40 -0.21 21.37
N ARG A 63 -8.57 -0.58 20.10
CA ARG A 63 -7.50 -1.14 19.26
C ARG A 63 -6.80 -0.10 18.39
N HIS A 64 -7.50 0.96 18.03
CA HIS A 64 -7.02 1.98 17.08
C HIS A 64 -7.01 3.38 17.70
N PRO A 65 -6.06 3.67 18.60
CA PRO A 65 -5.93 5.00 19.20
C PRO A 65 -5.53 6.09 18.19
N ASP A 66 -5.05 5.69 17.02
CA ASP A 66 -4.68 6.51 15.87
C ASP A 66 -5.89 6.90 14.98
N LEU A 67 -7.08 6.37 15.30
CA LEU A 67 -8.33 6.70 14.62
C LEU A 67 -9.30 7.43 15.58
N VAL A 68 -9.87 8.51 15.09
CA VAL A 68 -11.03 9.16 15.73
C VAL A 68 -12.30 8.46 15.23
N ILE A 69 -12.97 7.76 16.14
CA ILE A 69 -14.21 7.04 15.83
C ILE A 69 -15.40 7.78 16.41
N SER A 70 -16.27 8.28 15.55
CA SER A 70 -17.50 9.00 15.87
C SER A 70 -18.72 8.28 15.32
N ASN A 71 -19.87 8.49 15.96
CA ASN A 71 -21.13 7.94 15.47
C ASN A 71 -21.60 8.70 14.22
N ASP A 72 -22.20 7.99 13.28
CA ASP A 72 -22.76 8.52 12.03
C ASP A 72 -24.16 7.93 11.82
N GLY A 73 -25.18 8.70 12.21
CA GLY A 73 -26.56 8.22 12.24
C GLY A 73 -26.85 7.19 13.32
N SER A 74 -27.92 6.43 13.13
CA SER A 74 -28.44 5.47 14.13
C SER A 74 -27.60 4.18 14.23
N ALA A 75 -27.01 3.74 13.13
CA ALA A 75 -26.31 2.45 13.05
C ALA A 75 -24.93 2.56 12.38
N GLY A 76 -24.41 3.75 12.15
CA GLY A 76 -23.12 3.98 11.49
C GLY A 76 -22.07 4.57 12.41
N ILE A 77 -20.82 4.38 12.01
CA ILE A 77 -19.65 5.10 12.56
C ILE A 77 -18.79 5.65 11.42
N ARG A 78 -18.04 6.70 11.74
CA ARG A 78 -16.95 7.22 10.92
C ARG A 78 -15.66 7.03 11.68
N ALA A 79 -14.67 6.44 11.04
CA ALA A 79 -13.31 6.30 11.55
C ALA A 79 -12.39 7.15 10.67
N VAL A 80 -11.76 8.16 11.25
CA VAL A 80 -10.88 9.10 10.55
C VAL A 80 -9.52 9.10 11.24
N MET A 81 -8.44 9.11 10.49
CA MET A 81 -7.10 9.19 11.04
C MET A 81 -6.92 10.48 11.84
N THR A 82 -6.22 10.39 12.97
CA THR A 82 -5.81 11.59 13.73
C THR A 82 -4.83 12.43 12.90
N ASP A 83 -4.74 13.73 13.19
CA ASP A 83 -3.78 14.63 12.52
C ASP A 83 -2.34 14.13 12.72
N ALA A 84 -2.04 13.58 13.90
CA ALA A 84 -0.74 12.96 14.19
C ALA A 84 -0.45 11.78 13.26
N ARG A 85 -1.42 10.89 13.06
CA ARG A 85 -1.30 9.74 12.16
C ARG A 85 -1.15 10.16 10.70
N LEU A 86 -1.90 11.17 10.25
CA LEU A 86 -1.77 11.74 8.91
C LEU A 86 -0.39 12.37 8.69
N SER A 87 0.11 13.11 9.68
CA SER A 87 1.44 13.71 9.62
C SER A 87 2.55 12.66 9.55
N GLU A 88 2.47 11.63 10.39
CA GLU A 88 3.39 10.49 10.38
C GLU A 88 3.38 9.75 9.04
N ALA A 89 2.20 9.51 8.47
CA ALA A 89 2.05 8.85 7.19
C ALA A 89 2.69 9.65 6.05
N ARG A 90 2.51 10.98 6.05
CA ARG A 90 3.16 11.88 5.07
C ARG A 90 4.67 11.86 5.22
N GLU A 91 5.16 11.95 6.45
CA GLU A 91 6.60 11.91 6.75
C GLU A 91 7.22 10.59 6.27
N TYR A 92 6.57 9.49 6.57
CA TYR A 92 6.98 8.15 6.14
C TYR A 92 7.01 8.04 4.61
N ALA A 93 5.99 8.55 3.91
CA ALA A 93 5.93 8.53 2.45
C ALA A 93 7.11 9.29 1.83
N VAL A 94 7.45 10.48 2.34
CA VAL A 94 8.60 11.26 1.85
C VAL A 94 9.91 10.50 2.10
N GLN A 95 10.11 10.02 3.32
CA GLN A 95 11.33 9.31 3.70
C GLN A 95 11.55 8.05 2.88
N GLN A 96 10.49 7.30 2.62
CA GLN A 96 10.53 6.12 1.76
C GLN A 96 10.91 6.46 0.33
N ASN A 97 10.30 7.50 -0.24
CA ASN A 97 10.65 7.97 -1.58
C ASN A 97 12.10 8.44 -1.67
N ILE A 98 12.63 9.12 -0.65
CA ILE A 98 14.07 9.49 -0.58
C ILE A 98 14.93 8.24 -0.64
N THR A 99 14.62 7.21 0.13
CA THR A 99 15.37 5.94 0.16
C THR A 99 15.34 5.26 -1.21
N ILE A 100 14.16 5.16 -1.82
CA ILE A 100 14.00 4.59 -3.16
C ILE A 100 14.82 5.37 -4.19
N LEU A 101 14.74 6.69 -4.17
CA LEU A 101 15.48 7.55 -5.08
C LEU A 101 16.99 7.41 -4.91
N ARG A 102 17.50 7.36 -3.68
CA ARG A 102 18.93 7.11 -3.40
C ARG A 102 19.39 5.79 -3.99
N ASN A 103 18.63 4.72 -3.79
CA ASN A 103 18.96 3.42 -4.35
C ASN A 103 19.01 3.43 -5.87
N ARG A 104 18.05 4.10 -6.53
CA ARG A 104 18.03 4.25 -8.00
C ARG A 104 19.19 5.09 -8.52
N VAL A 105 19.51 6.16 -7.82
CA VAL A 105 20.65 7.02 -8.19
C VAL A 105 21.96 6.27 -8.04
N ASN A 106 22.12 5.46 -7.01
CA ASN A 106 23.31 4.62 -6.83
C ASN A 106 23.47 3.61 -7.98
N GLN A 107 22.36 3.08 -8.53
CA GLN A 107 22.38 2.20 -9.71
C GLN A 107 22.87 2.92 -10.98
N LEU A 108 22.73 4.24 -11.06
CA LEU A 108 23.27 5.06 -12.15
C LEU A 108 24.79 5.24 -12.09
N GLY A 109 25.43 4.83 -10.99
CA GLY A 109 26.87 5.00 -10.79
C GLY A 109 27.31 6.46 -10.64
N VAL A 110 26.42 7.34 -10.23
CA VAL A 110 26.71 8.77 -10.02
C VAL A 110 27.59 8.93 -8.80
N ALA A 111 28.70 9.65 -8.94
CA ALA A 111 29.54 10.03 -7.83
C ALA A 111 28.87 11.16 -7.03
N GLU A 112 28.77 10.99 -5.71
CA GLU A 112 28.28 12.00 -4.77
C GLU A 112 26.89 12.60 -5.12
N PRO A 113 25.84 11.76 -5.34
CA PRO A 113 24.51 12.27 -5.64
C PRO A 113 23.91 12.95 -4.40
N LEU A 114 23.22 14.07 -4.61
CA LEU A 114 22.44 14.70 -3.55
C LEU A 114 20.97 14.32 -3.69
N VAL A 115 20.40 13.68 -2.67
CA VAL A 115 18.97 13.40 -2.57
C VAL A 115 18.50 13.89 -1.21
N GLN A 116 17.72 14.96 -1.20
CA GLN A 116 17.25 15.59 0.03
C GLN A 116 15.81 16.08 -0.08
N ARG A 117 15.16 16.16 1.08
CA ARG A 117 13.81 16.73 1.19
C ARG A 117 13.85 18.26 0.99
N GLN A 118 12.83 18.77 0.32
CA GLN A 118 12.57 20.20 0.19
C GLN A 118 11.09 20.50 0.50
N GLY A 119 10.82 21.06 1.67
CA GLY A 119 9.46 21.34 2.11
C GLY A 119 8.72 20.10 2.59
N ALA A 120 7.39 20.09 2.42
CA ALA A 120 6.51 19.04 2.97
C ALA A 120 6.51 17.74 2.15
N ASP A 121 6.54 17.84 0.82
CA ASP A 121 6.24 16.76 -0.12
C ASP A 121 7.20 16.69 -1.31
N ARG A 122 8.23 17.54 -1.35
CA ARG A 122 9.17 17.60 -2.48
C ARG A 122 10.54 17.03 -2.12
N ILE A 123 11.19 16.46 -3.14
CA ILE A 123 12.53 15.91 -3.06
C ILE A 123 13.37 16.51 -4.17
N VAL A 124 14.53 17.06 -3.81
CA VAL A 124 15.56 17.51 -4.75
C VAL A 124 16.51 16.35 -4.99
N VAL A 125 16.79 16.09 -6.25
CA VAL A 125 17.79 15.13 -6.71
C VAL A 125 18.77 15.85 -7.60
N GLU A 126 20.06 15.88 -7.21
CA GLU A 126 21.14 16.43 -8.00
C GLU A 126 22.09 15.30 -8.41
N LEU A 127 22.37 15.25 -9.70
CA LEU A 127 23.15 14.18 -10.33
C LEU A 127 24.37 14.79 -11.06
N PRO A 128 25.45 15.09 -10.34
CA PRO A 128 26.65 15.66 -10.95
C PRO A 128 27.21 14.73 -12.04
N GLY A 129 27.61 15.30 -13.16
CA GLY A 129 28.26 14.57 -14.26
C GLY A 129 27.34 13.75 -15.16
N ILE A 130 26.03 13.73 -14.95
CA ILE A 130 25.07 13.06 -15.82
C ILE A 130 24.83 13.91 -17.08
N GLN A 131 25.22 13.36 -18.25
CA GLN A 131 24.98 13.96 -19.55
C GLN A 131 23.64 13.55 -20.16
N ASP A 132 23.22 12.30 -19.96
CA ASP A 132 21.94 11.78 -20.42
C ASP A 132 20.84 11.97 -19.37
N THR A 133 20.24 13.16 -19.39
CA THR A 133 19.15 13.52 -18.48
C THR A 133 17.84 12.76 -18.78
N ALA A 134 17.64 12.28 -20.01
CA ALA A 134 16.44 11.52 -20.37
C ALA A 134 16.46 10.13 -19.72
N ARG A 135 17.58 9.44 -19.81
CA ARG A 135 17.80 8.14 -19.16
C ARG A 135 17.72 8.25 -17.62
N ALA A 136 18.30 9.32 -17.07
CA ALA A 136 18.19 9.57 -15.63
C ALA A 136 16.72 9.75 -15.18
N LYS A 137 15.92 10.52 -15.93
CA LYS A 137 14.48 10.69 -15.67
C LYS A 137 13.70 9.37 -15.80
N GLU A 138 14.00 8.54 -16.78
CA GLU A 138 13.38 7.24 -16.98
C GLU A 138 13.63 6.32 -15.77
N ILE A 139 14.88 6.21 -15.32
CA ILE A 139 15.26 5.37 -14.17
C ILE A 139 14.64 5.89 -12.87
N LEU A 140 14.70 7.20 -12.63
CA LEU A 140 14.11 7.81 -11.44
C LEU A 140 12.58 7.74 -11.44
N GLY A 141 11.95 7.89 -12.60
CA GLY A 141 10.50 7.85 -12.78
C GLY A 141 9.89 6.46 -12.83
N ALA A 142 10.70 5.39 -12.86
CA ALA A 142 10.17 4.03 -12.87
C ALA A 142 9.33 3.76 -11.61
N THR A 143 8.07 3.38 -11.79
CA THR A 143 7.11 3.17 -10.69
C THR A 143 6.92 1.72 -10.28
N ALA A 144 7.76 0.81 -10.83
CA ALA A 144 7.66 -0.60 -10.51
C ALA A 144 7.94 -0.83 -9.02
N THR A 145 6.98 -1.39 -8.31
CA THR A 145 7.12 -1.82 -6.92
C THR A 145 7.16 -3.34 -6.88
N LEU A 146 8.06 -3.88 -6.05
CA LEU A 146 8.10 -5.33 -5.79
C LEU A 146 6.99 -5.67 -4.79
N GLU A 147 6.11 -6.56 -5.18
CA GLU A 147 5.03 -7.06 -4.33
C GLU A 147 5.06 -8.58 -4.30
N PHE A 148 4.96 -9.15 -3.12
CA PHE A 148 4.80 -10.59 -2.93
C PHE A 148 3.34 -10.90 -2.69
N ARG A 149 2.78 -11.76 -3.52
CA ARG A 149 1.37 -12.17 -3.47
C ARG A 149 1.28 -13.67 -3.59
N LEU A 150 0.29 -14.26 -2.93
CA LEU A 150 0.05 -15.69 -3.04
C LEU A 150 -0.59 -16.02 -4.40
N VAL A 151 -0.14 -17.13 -4.98
CA VAL A 151 -0.79 -17.72 -6.15
C VAL A 151 -2.08 -18.39 -5.71
N ASN A 152 -3.18 -18.10 -6.40
CA ASN A 152 -4.44 -18.79 -6.20
C ASN A 152 -4.47 -20.08 -7.03
N THR A 153 -4.06 -21.19 -6.41
CA THR A 153 -4.02 -22.51 -7.04
C THR A 153 -5.38 -23.17 -7.16
N ASN A 154 -6.44 -22.60 -6.56
CA ASN A 154 -7.80 -23.12 -6.63
C ASN A 154 -8.54 -22.69 -7.92
N VAL A 155 -7.92 -21.84 -8.73
CA VAL A 155 -8.50 -21.30 -9.96
C VAL A 155 -7.63 -21.69 -11.14
N ASP A 156 -8.23 -22.28 -12.16
CA ASP A 156 -7.55 -22.56 -13.41
C ASP A 156 -7.14 -21.25 -14.11
N ALA A 157 -5.85 -21.08 -14.37
CA ALA A 157 -5.30 -19.86 -14.94
C ALA A 157 -5.79 -19.57 -16.35
N SER A 158 -6.09 -20.61 -17.15
CA SER A 158 -6.57 -20.46 -18.51
C SER A 158 -8.05 -20.03 -18.51
N ALA A 159 -8.85 -20.59 -17.61
CA ALA A 159 -10.25 -20.18 -17.41
C ALA A 159 -10.34 -18.75 -16.87
N ALA A 160 -9.43 -18.37 -15.97
CA ALA A 160 -9.34 -17.01 -15.43
C ALA A 160 -8.96 -15.99 -16.51
N ALA A 161 -8.04 -16.33 -17.42
CA ALA A 161 -7.66 -15.49 -18.55
C ALA A 161 -8.83 -15.23 -19.52
N SER A 162 -9.86 -16.11 -19.52
CA SER A 162 -11.09 -15.96 -20.29
C SER A 162 -12.17 -15.13 -19.60
N GLY A 163 -11.89 -14.50 -18.45
CA GLY A 163 -12.77 -13.57 -17.75
C GLY A 163 -13.48 -14.09 -16.51
N ARG A 164 -13.21 -15.32 -16.05
CA ARG A 164 -13.78 -15.89 -14.82
C ARG A 164 -12.79 -15.78 -13.65
N VAL A 165 -12.62 -14.57 -13.13
CA VAL A 165 -11.70 -14.30 -12.01
C VAL A 165 -12.51 -14.05 -10.74
N PRO A 166 -12.24 -14.75 -9.62
CA PRO A 166 -12.82 -14.42 -8.32
C PRO A 166 -12.54 -12.97 -7.93
N GLY A 167 -13.46 -12.33 -7.21
CA GLY A 167 -13.35 -10.92 -6.83
C GLY A 167 -12.12 -10.56 -5.97
N ASP A 168 -11.56 -11.54 -5.25
CA ASP A 168 -10.38 -11.43 -4.42
C ASP A 168 -9.06 -11.70 -5.17
N SER A 169 -9.13 -12.05 -6.45
CA SER A 169 -8.00 -12.47 -7.28
C SER A 169 -7.89 -11.62 -8.55
N GLU A 170 -6.74 -11.66 -9.19
CA GLU A 170 -6.47 -11.05 -10.50
C GLU A 170 -5.53 -11.93 -11.33
N VAL A 171 -5.62 -11.80 -12.66
CA VAL A 171 -4.73 -12.52 -13.59
C VAL A 171 -3.55 -11.61 -13.93
N LYS A 172 -2.34 -12.13 -13.79
CA LYS A 172 -1.11 -11.53 -14.29
C LYS A 172 -0.45 -12.49 -15.28
N LYS A 173 0.55 -12.00 -15.99
CA LYS A 173 1.38 -12.83 -16.88
C LYS A 173 2.76 -13.02 -16.25
N THR A 174 3.28 -14.25 -16.33
CA THR A 174 4.67 -14.54 -15.99
C THR A 174 5.61 -13.89 -17.01
N ARG A 175 6.91 -13.92 -16.74
CA ARG A 175 7.93 -13.43 -17.67
C ARG A 175 7.88 -14.14 -19.02
N GLU A 176 7.48 -15.41 -19.02
CA GLU A 176 7.30 -16.27 -20.21
C GLU A 176 5.94 -16.05 -20.90
N GLY A 177 5.12 -15.12 -20.39
CA GLY A 177 3.81 -14.78 -20.93
C GLY A 177 2.65 -15.69 -20.53
N GLN A 178 2.88 -16.66 -19.63
CA GLN A 178 1.84 -17.57 -19.16
C GLN A 178 0.94 -16.87 -18.14
N PRO A 179 -0.38 -17.14 -18.14
CA PRO A 179 -1.28 -16.57 -17.16
C PRO A 179 -1.05 -17.20 -15.78
N VAL A 180 -1.07 -16.38 -14.73
CA VAL A 180 -1.04 -16.80 -13.33
C VAL A 180 -2.12 -16.04 -12.58
N VAL A 181 -2.86 -16.72 -11.71
CA VAL A 181 -3.88 -16.10 -10.86
C VAL A 181 -3.27 -15.80 -9.50
N LEU A 182 -3.29 -14.52 -9.11
CA LEU A 182 -2.77 -14.05 -7.83
C LEU A 182 -3.91 -13.53 -6.97
N TYR A 183 -3.83 -13.74 -5.67
CA TYR A 183 -4.68 -13.00 -4.75
C TYR A 183 -4.34 -11.51 -4.81
N LYS A 184 -5.34 -10.63 -4.76
CA LYS A 184 -5.16 -9.17 -4.73
C LYS A 184 -4.42 -8.70 -3.48
N ARG A 185 -4.53 -9.46 -2.38
CA ARG A 185 -3.85 -9.15 -1.11
C ARG A 185 -2.34 -9.24 -1.28
N VAL A 186 -1.65 -8.13 -1.07
CA VAL A 186 -0.19 -8.06 -0.98
C VAL A 186 0.23 -8.59 0.39
N ILE A 187 1.16 -9.56 0.42
CA ILE A 187 1.70 -10.13 1.67
C ILE A 187 2.87 -9.30 2.16
N LEU A 188 3.78 -8.94 1.25
CA LEU A 188 4.96 -8.13 1.51
C LEU A 188 5.20 -7.21 0.31
N THR A 189 5.82 -6.07 0.58
CA THR A 189 6.35 -5.16 -0.44
C THR A 189 7.86 -5.10 -0.37
N GLY A 190 8.50 -4.59 -1.42
CA GLY A 190 9.95 -4.45 -1.49
C GLY A 190 10.56 -3.65 -0.35
N ASP A 191 9.77 -2.82 0.32
CA ASP A 191 10.18 -1.98 1.46
C ASP A 191 10.62 -2.80 2.68
N HIS A 192 10.15 -4.04 2.78
CA HIS A 192 10.49 -4.97 3.85
C HIS A 192 11.78 -5.77 3.57
N ILE A 193 12.36 -5.63 2.37
CA ILE A 193 13.59 -6.30 2.00
C ILE A 193 14.76 -5.48 2.48
N THR A 194 15.51 -6.02 3.43
CA THR A 194 16.71 -5.37 4.01
C THR A 194 17.98 -5.81 3.32
N ASP A 195 18.00 -7.03 2.77
CA ASP A 195 19.16 -7.62 2.07
C ASP A 195 18.69 -8.67 1.05
N SER A 196 19.50 -8.92 0.03
CA SER A 196 19.27 -9.97 -0.96
C SER A 196 20.60 -10.60 -1.39
N THR A 197 20.67 -11.91 -1.33
CA THR A 197 21.83 -12.69 -1.81
C THR A 197 21.35 -13.68 -2.85
N SER A 198 22.17 -13.92 -3.88
CA SER A 198 21.95 -15.00 -4.81
C SER A 198 22.95 -16.13 -4.53
N SER A 199 22.44 -17.33 -4.43
CA SER A 199 23.28 -18.55 -4.34
C SER A 199 22.78 -19.57 -5.36
N MET A 200 23.69 -20.35 -5.92
CA MET A 200 23.31 -21.53 -6.69
C MET A 200 22.88 -22.62 -5.70
N ASP A 201 21.77 -23.28 -5.99
CA ASP A 201 21.36 -24.44 -5.25
C ASP A 201 22.27 -25.66 -5.58
N GLU A 202 22.15 -26.74 -4.79
CA GLU A 202 22.96 -27.97 -4.97
C GLU A 202 22.66 -28.67 -6.31
N TYR A 203 21.63 -28.24 -7.06
CA TYR A 203 21.21 -28.82 -8.33
C TYR A 203 21.52 -27.93 -9.55
N ASN A 204 22.25 -26.83 -9.39
CA ASN A 204 22.64 -25.90 -10.48
C ASN A 204 21.46 -25.37 -11.31
N GLN A 205 20.29 -25.17 -10.72
CA GLN A 205 19.13 -24.56 -11.36
C GLN A 205 18.91 -23.12 -10.94
#